data_c2f8c470d3f745cdd4610d228707beef
#
_entry.id   c2f8c470d3f745cdd4610d228707beef
#
_cell.length_a   1.000
_cell.length_b   1.000
_cell.length_c   1.000
_cell.angle_alpha   90.00
_cell.angle_beta   90.00
_cell.angle_gamma   90.00
#
_symmetry.space_group_name_H-M   'P 1'
#
loop_
_entity.id
_entity.type
_entity.pdbx_description
1 polymer ?
#
loop_
_entity_poly.entity_id
_entity_poly.type
_entity_poly.pdbx_seq_one_letter_code
_entity_poly.pdbx_strand_id
1 'polypeptide(L)'
;MSRPAKSKRPIVSSAHLVSERSAELSEFEYGLIVASHAFDRWMVRCMAAAEVGDLGPLDIMVLHSVNHRERDKKLADICFVLNVEDSHTVSYALRKLVRAGLVAARRNGKETLYAASKNGRSACERYRQVREDCLMVALDAFAGTTEGDLNQRIGGAADLLRAASGLYDQAARAAASL
;
A
#
# COMPACT_ATOMS: atom_id res chain seq x y z
N MET A 1 22.63 -39.55 -11.28
CA MET A 1 22.99 -38.12 -11.04
C MET A 1 22.10 -37.61 -9.91
N SER A 2 22.63 -37.51 -8.68
CA SER A 2 21.90 -37.06 -7.50
C SER A 2 21.66 -35.58 -7.59
N ARG A 3 20.41 -35.15 -7.46
CA ARG A 3 19.99 -33.75 -7.36
C ARG A 3 20.62 -33.17 -6.10
N PRO A 4 21.31 -31.99 -6.17
CA PRO A 4 21.89 -31.38 -4.97
C PRO A 4 20.78 -31.06 -3.98
N ALA A 5 20.97 -31.46 -2.71
CA ALA A 5 20.07 -31.17 -1.61
C ALA A 5 19.93 -29.63 -1.52
N LYS A 6 18.70 -29.09 -1.73
CA LYS A 6 18.41 -27.69 -1.47
C LYS A 6 18.75 -27.40 -0.02
N SER A 7 19.72 -26.55 0.23
CA SER A 7 20.02 -25.98 1.55
C SER A 7 18.70 -25.43 2.10
N LYS A 8 18.18 -26.05 3.17
CA LYS A 8 17.03 -25.51 3.91
C LYS A 8 17.48 -24.19 4.53
N ARG A 9 17.07 -23.07 3.93
CA ARG A 9 17.21 -21.78 4.59
C ARG A 9 16.46 -21.81 5.92
N PRO A 10 17.00 -21.23 7.00
CA PRO A 10 16.26 -21.13 8.25
C PRO A 10 14.95 -20.37 8.01
N ILE A 11 13.84 -20.95 8.46
CA ILE A 11 12.52 -20.32 8.34
C ILE A 11 12.43 -19.24 9.40
N VAL A 12 12.19 -18.00 8.98
CA VAL A 12 12.08 -16.82 9.86
C VAL A 12 10.64 -16.63 10.34
N SER A 13 9.66 -17.20 9.62
CA SER A 13 8.25 -17.16 9.98
C SER A 13 7.86 -18.24 10.99
N SER A 14 6.60 -18.22 11.46
CA SER A 14 6.08 -19.20 12.42
C SER A 14 6.04 -20.61 11.85
N ALA A 15 6.78 -21.54 12.46
CA ALA A 15 6.98 -22.91 11.97
C ALA A 15 5.66 -23.68 11.74
N HIS A 16 4.60 -23.40 12.52
CA HIS A 16 3.29 -24.05 12.39
C HIS A 16 2.50 -23.59 11.15
N LEU A 17 2.89 -22.51 10.53
CA LEU A 17 2.28 -22.01 9.29
C LEU A 17 2.99 -22.52 8.03
N VAL A 18 4.11 -23.22 8.18
CA VAL A 18 4.89 -23.71 7.04
C VAL A 18 4.18 -24.88 6.38
N SER A 19 3.77 -24.68 5.13
CA SER A 19 3.21 -25.75 4.32
C SER A 19 4.32 -26.61 3.70
N GLU A 20 4.14 -27.94 3.74
CA GLU A 20 5.02 -28.87 3.00
C GLU A 20 5.01 -28.60 1.49
N ARG A 21 3.93 -28.00 0.97
CA ARG A 21 3.76 -27.70 -0.46
C ARG A 21 4.51 -26.42 -0.87
N SER A 22 4.66 -25.46 0.04
CA SER A 22 5.35 -24.19 -0.22
C SER A 22 5.79 -23.55 1.10
N ALA A 23 7.03 -23.78 1.49
CA ALA A 23 7.64 -23.07 2.62
C ALA A 23 7.89 -21.59 2.27
N GLU A 24 8.12 -21.32 0.99
CA GLU A 24 8.36 -19.99 0.44
C GLU A 24 7.15 -19.05 0.63
N LEU A 25 5.92 -19.58 0.68
CA LEU A 25 4.72 -18.78 0.93
C LEU A 25 4.75 -18.17 2.33
N SER A 26 5.12 -18.93 3.36
CA SER A 26 5.25 -18.39 4.73
C SER A 26 6.32 -17.29 4.84
N GLU A 27 7.45 -17.45 4.14
CA GLU A 27 8.48 -16.40 4.09
C GLU A 27 7.96 -15.14 3.37
N PHE A 28 7.20 -15.32 2.29
CA PHE A 28 6.56 -14.21 1.58
C PHE A 28 5.56 -13.47 2.49
N GLU A 29 4.70 -14.19 3.20
CA GLU A 29 3.70 -13.63 4.12
C GLU A 29 4.36 -12.85 5.27
N TYR A 30 5.43 -13.40 5.85
CA TYR A 30 6.21 -12.69 6.86
C TYR A 30 6.85 -11.40 6.29
N GLY A 31 7.44 -11.50 5.10
CA GLY A 31 7.99 -10.36 4.39
C GLY A 31 6.94 -9.28 4.13
N LEU A 32 5.72 -9.68 3.74
CA LEU A 32 4.60 -8.78 3.50
C LEU A 32 4.19 -8.04 4.78
N ILE A 33 4.09 -8.74 5.93
CA ILE A 33 3.77 -8.12 7.23
C ILE A 33 4.83 -7.08 7.61
N VAL A 34 6.12 -7.45 7.54
CA VAL A 34 7.22 -6.56 7.91
C VAL A 34 7.28 -5.34 6.98
N ALA A 35 7.12 -5.56 5.66
CA ALA A 35 7.16 -4.51 4.66
C ALA A 35 5.97 -3.56 4.79
N SER A 36 4.76 -4.06 5.05
CA SER A 36 3.57 -3.22 5.22
C SER A 36 3.71 -2.26 6.40
N HIS A 37 4.15 -2.77 7.55
CA HIS A 37 4.38 -1.92 8.72
C HIS A 37 5.50 -0.88 8.52
N ALA A 38 6.56 -1.23 7.77
CA ALA A 38 7.62 -0.29 7.42
C ALA A 38 7.11 0.78 6.46
N PHE A 39 6.30 0.40 5.47
CA PHE A 39 5.71 1.30 4.51
C PHE A 39 4.70 2.25 5.17
N ASP A 40 3.87 1.77 6.09
CA ASP A 40 2.96 2.61 6.88
C ASP A 40 3.71 3.69 7.66
N ARG A 41 4.78 3.30 8.37
CA ARG A 41 5.63 4.26 9.09
C ARG A 41 6.27 5.28 8.15
N TRP A 42 6.72 4.82 6.97
CA TRP A 42 7.28 5.69 5.96
C TRP A 42 6.25 6.71 5.47
N MET A 43 5.05 6.26 5.08
CA MET A 43 3.99 7.16 4.60
C MET A 43 3.68 8.28 5.60
N VAL A 44 3.52 7.92 6.88
CA VAL A 44 3.20 8.89 7.93
C VAL A 44 4.33 9.91 8.11
N ARG A 45 5.58 9.46 8.15
CA ARG A 45 6.74 10.35 8.29
C ARG A 45 6.95 11.22 7.06
N CYS A 46 6.77 10.67 5.87
CA CYS A 46 6.86 11.40 4.62
C CYS A 46 5.79 12.53 4.56
N MET A 47 4.54 12.22 4.96
CA MET A 47 3.48 13.22 4.99
C MET A 47 3.72 14.29 6.06
N ALA A 48 4.25 13.93 7.22
CA ALA A 48 4.64 14.88 8.26
C ALA A 48 5.77 15.81 7.78
N ALA A 49 6.77 15.28 7.08
CA ALA A 49 7.84 16.08 6.46
C ALA A 49 7.31 16.98 5.31
N ALA A 50 6.21 16.59 4.67
CA ALA A 50 5.47 17.42 3.73
C ALA A 50 4.57 18.48 4.42
N GLU A 51 4.80 18.76 5.71
CA GLU A 51 4.08 19.73 6.53
C GLU A 51 2.58 19.44 6.72
N VAL A 52 2.19 18.16 6.64
CA VAL A 52 0.83 17.69 6.95
C VAL A 52 0.92 16.63 8.02
N GLY A 53 0.71 17.02 9.26
CA GLY A 53 0.66 16.11 10.41
C GLY A 53 -0.72 15.48 10.61
N ASP A 54 -0.76 14.59 11.60
CA ASP A 54 -2.00 13.97 12.12
C ASP A 54 -2.80 13.12 11.11
N LEU A 55 -2.11 12.58 10.08
CA LEU A 55 -2.70 11.62 9.15
C LEU A 55 -2.15 10.21 9.39
N GLY A 56 -3.05 9.23 9.50
CA GLY A 56 -2.69 7.82 9.50
C GLY A 56 -2.47 7.27 8.08
N PRO A 57 -1.94 6.03 7.95
CA PRO A 57 -1.66 5.43 6.65
C PRO A 57 -2.88 5.42 5.71
N LEU A 58 -4.06 5.01 6.19
CA LEU A 58 -5.27 5.00 5.39
C LEU A 58 -5.70 6.40 4.93
N ASP A 59 -5.58 7.43 5.80
CA ASP A 59 -5.89 8.81 5.41
C ASP A 59 -5.02 9.26 4.24
N ILE A 60 -3.72 8.93 4.29
CA ILE A 60 -2.74 9.26 3.25
C ILE A 60 -3.06 8.53 1.94
N MET A 61 -3.33 7.22 2.01
CA MET A 61 -3.72 6.43 0.83
C MET A 61 -5.00 6.97 0.18
N VAL A 62 -6.01 7.34 0.99
CA VAL A 62 -7.25 7.94 0.52
C VAL A 62 -6.99 9.29 -0.14
N LEU A 63 -6.15 10.16 0.46
CA LEU A 63 -5.78 11.44 -0.14
C LEU A 63 -5.11 11.26 -1.51
N HIS A 64 -4.13 10.36 -1.62
CA HIS A 64 -3.47 10.05 -2.90
C HIS A 64 -4.45 9.45 -3.92
N SER A 65 -5.37 8.56 -3.51
CA SER A 65 -6.40 8.02 -4.37
C SER A 65 -7.32 9.11 -4.90
N VAL A 66 -7.76 10.03 -4.05
CA VAL A 66 -8.62 11.16 -4.45
C VAL A 66 -7.89 12.12 -5.39
N ASN A 67 -6.58 12.35 -5.16
CA ASN A 67 -5.76 13.22 -6.00
C ASN A 67 -5.44 12.61 -7.38
N HIS A 68 -5.54 11.28 -7.52
CA HIS A 68 -5.17 10.60 -8.76
C HIS A 68 -6.10 10.95 -9.94
N ARG A 69 -5.50 11.35 -11.07
CA ARG A 69 -6.19 11.72 -12.34
C ARG A 69 -7.17 12.89 -12.25
N GLU A 70 -7.05 13.77 -11.26
CA GLU A 70 -7.79 15.04 -11.15
C GLU A 70 -9.30 14.97 -11.44
N ARG A 71 -9.92 13.83 -11.13
CA ARG A 71 -11.36 13.63 -11.32
C ARG A 71 -12.04 13.36 -9.99
N ASP A 72 -13.30 13.79 -9.89
CA ASP A 72 -14.16 13.46 -8.77
C ASP A 72 -14.28 11.93 -8.59
N LYS A 73 -14.27 11.46 -7.36
CA LYS A 73 -14.36 10.05 -6.98
C LYS A 73 -15.53 9.80 -6.04
N LYS A 74 -16.17 8.65 -6.19
CA LYS A 74 -17.15 8.14 -5.23
C LYS A 74 -16.44 7.34 -4.13
N LEU A 75 -17.09 7.20 -2.98
CA LEU A 75 -16.59 6.34 -1.89
C LEU A 75 -16.29 4.92 -2.40
N ALA A 76 -17.22 4.34 -3.18
CA ALA A 76 -17.05 2.99 -3.73
C ALA A 76 -15.82 2.84 -4.64
N ASP A 77 -15.53 3.85 -5.47
CA ASP A 77 -14.35 3.85 -6.36
C ASP A 77 -13.06 3.85 -5.55
N ILE A 78 -13.02 4.61 -4.42
CA ILE A 78 -11.86 4.69 -3.55
C ILE A 78 -11.65 3.35 -2.83
N CYS A 79 -12.71 2.78 -2.26
CA CYS A 79 -12.67 1.46 -1.63
C CYS A 79 -12.17 0.38 -2.59
N PHE A 80 -12.69 0.37 -3.82
CA PHE A 80 -12.29 -0.59 -4.86
C PHE A 80 -10.80 -0.46 -5.22
N VAL A 81 -10.33 0.76 -5.46
CA VAL A 81 -8.91 0.99 -5.85
C VAL A 81 -7.94 0.64 -4.72
N LEU A 82 -8.32 0.88 -3.47
CA LEU A 82 -7.50 0.59 -2.29
C LEU A 82 -7.68 -0.84 -1.77
N ASN A 83 -8.56 -1.63 -2.37
CA ASN A 83 -8.94 -2.97 -1.90
C ASN A 83 -9.38 -2.98 -0.43
N VAL A 84 -10.18 -1.99 -0.02
CA VAL A 84 -10.72 -1.87 1.33
C VAL A 84 -12.18 -2.31 1.34
N GLU A 85 -12.47 -3.40 2.02
CA GLU A 85 -13.83 -3.97 2.11
C GLU A 85 -14.74 -3.13 3.01
N ASP A 86 -14.24 -2.72 4.19
CA ASP A 86 -15.00 -1.87 5.11
C ASP A 86 -15.02 -0.40 4.66
N SER A 87 -16.09 -0.02 3.97
CA SER A 87 -16.30 1.35 3.50
C SER A 87 -16.41 2.39 4.63
N HIS A 88 -16.72 1.98 5.86
CA HIS A 88 -16.82 2.90 7.00
C HIS A 88 -15.46 3.49 7.36
N THR A 89 -14.38 2.72 7.26
CA THR A 89 -13.01 3.19 7.51
C THR A 89 -12.59 4.24 6.48
N VAL A 90 -12.86 4.02 5.19
CA VAL A 90 -12.61 5.00 4.12
C VAL A 90 -13.47 6.25 4.29
N SER A 91 -14.75 6.07 4.67
CA SER A 91 -15.66 7.20 4.95
C SER A 91 -15.15 8.05 6.12
N TYR A 92 -14.59 7.42 7.17
CA TYR A 92 -13.99 8.14 8.29
C TYR A 92 -12.76 8.95 7.85
N ALA A 93 -11.86 8.33 7.08
CA ALA A 93 -10.68 9.01 6.51
C ALA A 93 -11.09 10.20 5.64
N LEU A 94 -12.08 10.04 4.76
CA LEU A 94 -12.60 11.14 3.93
C LEU A 94 -13.13 12.30 4.77
N ARG A 95 -13.92 12.02 5.83
CA ARG A 95 -14.41 13.07 6.75
C ARG A 95 -13.27 13.82 7.45
N LYS A 96 -12.22 13.09 7.86
CA LYS A 96 -11.01 13.68 8.45
C LYS A 96 -10.30 14.60 7.45
N LEU A 97 -10.09 14.13 6.22
CA LEU A 97 -9.44 14.89 5.16
C LEU A 97 -10.25 16.14 4.74
N VAL A 98 -11.58 16.04 4.72
CA VAL A 98 -12.47 17.20 4.46
C VAL A 98 -12.34 18.22 5.59
N ARG A 99 -12.36 17.81 6.85
CA ARG A 99 -12.15 18.69 8.01
C ARG A 99 -10.77 19.36 8.01
N ALA A 100 -9.74 18.64 7.55
CA ALA A 100 -8.38 19.15 7.38
C ALA A 100 -8.25 20.08 6.15
N GLY A 101 -9.30 20.26 5.35
CA GLY A 101 -9.26 21.09 4.15
C GLY A 101 -8.43 20.52 2.99
N LEU A 102 -8.10 19.22 3.03
CA LEU A 102 -7.29 18.55 2.00
C LEU A 102 -8.17 17.95 0.89
N VAL A 103 -9.42 17.62 1.20
CA VAL A 103 -10.40 17.07 0.26
C VAL A 103 -11.65 17.94 0.28
N ALA A 104 -12.21 18.22 -0.89
CA ALA A 104 -13.51 18.82 -1.06
C ALA A 104 -14.56 17.71 -1.29
N ALA A 105 -15.72 17.85 -0.65
CA ALA A 105 -16.87 16.98 -0.87
C ALA A 105 -17.99 17.77 -1.52
N ARG A 106 -18.56 17.23 -2.60
CA ARG A 106 -19.67 17.85 -3.33
C ARG A 106 -20.82 16.85 -3.47
N ARG A 107 -22.02 17.29 -3.12
CA ARG A 107 -23.21 16.47 -3.32
C ARG A 107 -23.60 16.45 -4.81
N ASN A 108 -23.90 15.25 -5.32
CA ASN A 108 -24.37 15.05 -6.68
C ASN A 108 -25.58 14.08 -6.64
N GLY A 109 -26.78 14.61 -6.55
CA GLY A 109 -27.97 13.83 -6.33
C GLY A 109 -27.92 13.09 -4.99
N LYS A 110 -28.01 11.77 -5.04
CA LYS A 110 -27.93 10.88 -3.85
C LYS A 110 -26.49 10.55 -3.42
N GLU A 111 -25.51 10.87 -4.23
CA GLU A 111 -24.11 10.50 -4.01
C GLU A 111 -23.28 11.71 -3.55
N THR A 112 -22.17 11.44 -2.86
CA THR A 112 -21.15 12.43 -2.56
C THR A 112 -19.92 12.13 -3.41
N LEU A 113 -19.42 13.16 -4.07
CA LEU A 113 -18.20 13.14 -4.86
C LEU A 113 -17.09 13.84 -4.09
N TYR A 114 -15.89 13.29 -4.18
CA TYR A 114 -14.70 13.76 -3.49
C TYR A 114 -13.61 14.15 -4.49
N ALA A 115 -12.98 15.29 -4.28
CA ALA A 115 -11.87 15.79 -5.08
C ALA A 115 -10.78 16.36 -4.16
N ALA A 116 -9.51 16.24 -4.55
CA ALA A 116 -8.43 16.90 -3.82
C ALA A 116 -8.61 18.43 -3.91
N SER A 117 -8.56 19.12 -2.77
CA SER A 117 -8.52 20.56 -2.71
C SER A 117 -7.18 21.11 -3.25
N LYS A 118 -7.04 22.43 -3.38
CA LYS A 118 -5.74 23.04 -3.68
C LYS A 118 -4.68 22.65 -2.65
N ASN A 119 -5.04 22.65 -1.35
CA ASN A 119 -4.14 22.25 -0.27
C ASN A 119 -3.80 20.76 -0.34
N GLY A 120 -4.78 19.90 -0.66
CA GLY A 120 -4.55 18.47 -0.84
C GLY A 120 -3.59 18.17 -1.99
N ARG A 121 -3.75 18.81 -3.13
CA ARG A 121 -2.81 18.68 -4.26
C ARG A 121 -1.41 19.15 -3.88
N SER A 122 -1.30 20.30 -3.22
CA SER A 122 -0.02 20.82 -2.74
C SER A 122 0.65 19.87 -1.73
N ALA A 123 -0.13 19.25 -0.83
CA ALA A 123 0.38 18.24 0.11
C ALA A 123 0.92 17.01 -0.61
N CYS A 124 0.19 16.51 -1.61
CA CYS A 124 0.66 15.37 -2.43
C CYS A 124 1.93 15.69 -3.21
N GLU A 125 2.07 16.92 -3.70
CA GLU A 125 3.28 17.36 -4.40
C GLU A 125 4.49 17.46 -3.46
N ARG A 126 4.32 18.04 -2.26
CA ARG A 126 5.39 18.05 -1.25
C ARG A 126 5.77 16.64 -0.80
N TYR A 127 4.77 15.75 -0.63
CA TYR A 127 5.02 14.34 -0.35
C TYR A 127 5.89 13.70 -1.44
N ARG A 128 5.58 13.96 -2.72
CA ARG A 128 6.38 13.49 -3.85
C ARG A 128 7.83 13.98 -3.74
N GLN A 129 8.04 15.26 -3.41
CA GLN A 129 9.40 15.81 -3.26
C GLN A 129 10.16 15.13 -2.12
N VAL A 130 9.55 14.97 -0.94
CA VAL A 130 10.17 14.23 0.18
C VAL A 130 10.51 12.80 -0.21
N ARG A 131 9.66 12.16 -1.04
CA ARG A 131 9.92 10.82 -1.54
C ARG A 131 11.15 10.77 -2.44
N GLU A 132 11.31 11.75 -3.34
CA GLU A 132 12.52 11.85 -4.18
C GLU A 132 13.77 12.06 -3.32
N ASP A 133 13.72 12.99 -2.38
CA ASP A 133 14.87 13.40 -1.58
C ASP A 133 15.32 12.30 -0.59
N CYS A 134 14.43 11.44 -0.13
CA CYS A 134 14.72 10.45 0.90
C CYS A 134 14.69 9.01 0.38
N LEU A 135 13.56 8.58 -0.23
CA LEU A 135 13.37 7.18 -0.61
C LEU A 135 14.14 6.81 -1.87
N MET A 136 14.17 7.70 -2.87
CA MET A 136 14.89 7.40 -4.11
C MET A 136 16.40 7.37 -3.87
N VAL A 137 16.95 8.26 -3.05
CA VAL A 137 18.36 8.22 -2.64
C VAL A 137 18.70 6.92 -1.92
N ALA A 138 17.84 6.45 -1.01
CA ALA A 138 18.03 5.17 -0.34
C ALA A 138 17.93 3.98 -1.30
N LEU A 139 17.03 4.05 -2.30
CA LEU A 139 16.88 3.03 -3.33
C LEU A 139 18.13 2.93 -4.20
N ASP A 140 18.71 4.06 -4.60
CA ASP A 140 19.95 4.09 -5.42
C ASP A 140 21.13 3.48 -4.66
N ALA A 141 21.26 3.79 -3.36
CA ALA A 141 22.27 3.16 -2.51
C ALA A 141 22.06 1.64 -2.39
N PHE A 142 20.81 1.17 -2.28
CA PHE A 142 20.47 -0.24 -2.24
C PHE A 142 20.72 -0.93 -3.58
N ALA A 143 20.48 -0.26 -4.72
CA ALA A 143 20.71 -0.79 -6.05
C ALA A 143 22.20 -1.12 -6.28
N GLY A 144 23.12 -0.30 -5.76
CA GLY A 144 24.57 -0.53 -5.84
C GLY A 144 25.06 -1.80 -5.12
N THR A 145 24.25 -2.39 -4.24
CA THR A 145 24.56 -3.62 -3.50
C THR A 145 23.83 -4.86 -4.00
N THR A 146 23.02 -4.72 -5.05
CA THR A 146 22.10 -5.77 -5.51
C THR A 146 22.50 -6.25 -6.91
N GLU A 147 22.61 -7.58 -7.09
CA GLU A 147 22.86 -8.15 -8.42
C GLU A 147 21.64 -7.99 -9.35
N GLY A 148 21.87 -7.57 -10.57
CA GLY A 148 20.85 -7.42 -11.62
C GLY A 148 20.10 -6.09 -11.57
N ASP A 149 19.14 -5.93 -12.47
CA ASP A 149 18.30 -4.74 -12.56
C ASP A 149 17.27 -4.67 -11.43
N LEU A 150 17.51 -3.81 -10.45
CA LEU A 150 16.62 -3.60 -9.31
C LEU A 150 15.22 -3.15 -9.74
N ASN A 151 15.08 -2.30 -10.75
CA ASN A 151 13.78 -1.82 -11.23
C ASN A 151 12.95 -2.97 -11.81
N GLN A 152 13.57 -3.88 -12.56
CA GLN A 152 12.91 -5.08 -13.09
C GLN A 152 12.44 -5.99 -11.94
N ARG A 153 13.25 -6.17 -10.90
CA ARG A 153 12.89 -6.97 -9.72
C ARG A 153 11.74 -6.35 -8.93
N ILE A 154 11.75 -5.03 -8.75
CA ILE A 154 10.66 -4.29 -8.10
C ILE A 154 9.38 -4.41 -8.93
N GLY A 155 9.47 -4.28 -10.25
CA GLY A 155 8.34 -4.48 -11.15
C GLY A 155 7.73 -5.87 -11.01
N GLY A 156 8.56 -6.92 -11.04
CA GLY A 156 8.11 -8.31 -10.81
C GLY A 156 7.50 -8.54 -9.43
N ALA A 157 8.07 -7.93 -8.37
CA ALA A 157 7.49 -8.00 -7.04
C ALA A 157 6.13 -7.30 -6.97
N ALA A 158 5.95 -6.17 -7.64
CA ALA A 158 4.67 -5.47 -7.71
C ALA A 158 3.60 -6.29 -8.45
N ASP A 159 3.96 -7.02 -9.50
CA ASP A 159 3.05 -7.95 -10.19
C ASP A 159 2.65 -9.12 -9.30
N LEU A 160 3.62 -9.70 -8.57
CA LEU A 160 3.37 -10.78 -7.62
C LEU A 160 2.44 -10.34 -6.48
N LEU A 161 2.64 -9.15 -5.90
CA LEU A 161 1.79 -8.62 -4.85
C LEU A 161 0.34 -8.40 -5.32
N ARG A 162 0.16 -7.89 -6.55
CA ARG A 162 -1.18 -7.76 -7.14
C ARG A 162 -1.87 -9.10 -7.36
N ALA A 163 -1.14 -10.10 -7.84
CA ALA A 163 -1.67 -11.45 -8.01
C ALA A 163 -2.01 -12.11 -6.67
N ALA A 164 -1.14 -11.95 -5.66
CA ALA A 164 -1.35 -12.47 -4.31
C ALA A 164 -2.61 -11.87 -3.64
N SER A 165 -2.92 -10.58 -3.86
CA SER A 165 -4.15 -9.96 -3.37
C SER A 165 -5.38 -10.77 -3.82
N GLY A 166 -5.49 -11.11 -5.11
CA GLY A 166 -6.60 -11.90 -5.63
C GLY A 166 -6.65 -13.33 -5.05
N LEU A 167 -5.49 -13.95 -4.79
CA LEU A 167 -5.42 -15.27 -4.15
C LEU A 167 -5.93 -15.21 -2.69
N TYR A 168 -5.54 -14.21 -1.92
CA TYR A 168 -6.00 -14.04 -0.55
C TYR A 168 -7.49 -13.75 -0.47
N ASP A 169 -8.03 -12.90 -1.37
CA ASP A 169 -9.47 -12.65 -1.46
C ASP A 169 -10.26 -13.93 -1.77
N GLN A 170 -9.74 -14.78 -2.65
CA GLN A 170 -10.36 -16.07 -2.95
C GLN A 170 -10.30 -17.02 -1.76
N ALA A 171 -9.15 -17.10 -1.08
CA ALA A 171 -8.97 -17.93 0.10
C ALA A 171 -9.88 -17.47 1.25
N ALA A 172 -10.03 -16.17 1.47
CA ALA A 172 -10.93 -15.61 2.48
C ALA A 172 -12.38 -16.00 2.21
N ARG A 173 -12.84 -15.91 0.94
CA ARG A 173 -14.20 -16.37 0.57
C ARG A 173 -14.38 -17.87 0.79
N ALA A 174 -13.38 -18.69 0.48
CA ALA A 174 -13.45 -20.13 0.71
C ALA A 174 -13.52 -20.45 2.22
N ALA A 175 -12.70 -19.77 3.04
CA ALA A 175 -12.70 -19.95 4.50
C ALA A 175 -14.03 -19.55 5.14
N ALA A 176 -14.71 -18.53 4.62
CA ALA A 176 -16.02 -18.11 5.09
C ALA A 176 -17.14 -19.14 4.80
N SER A 177 -16.85 -20.17 4.00
CA SER A 177 -17.80 -21.25 3.62
C SER A 177 -17.54 -22.56 4.36
N LEU A 178 -16.52 -22.62 5.25
CA LEU A 178 -16.22 -23.77 6.11
C LEU A 178 -17.06 -23.75 7.38
#